data_e9d811829df30a6008352ec5bdcb179d
#
_entry.id   e9d811829df30a6008352ec5bdcb179d
#
_cell.length_a   1.000
_cell.length_b   1.000
_cell.length_c   1.000
_cell.angle_alpha   90.00
_cell.angle_beta   90.00
_cell.angle_gamma   90.00
#
_symmetry.space_group_name_H-M   'P 1'
#
loop_
_entity.id
_entity.type
_entity.pdbx_description
1 polymer ?
#
loop_
_entity_poly.entity_id
_entity_poly.type
_entity_poly.pdbx_seq_one_letter_code
_entity_poly.pdbx_strand_id
1 'polypeptide(L)' 'MNITGEQALKLRTRLGVNQAQFWSILGVTQSGGSRYESGRNIPAPVQRLYWLIYVIGVADNLPPKDMKALASIGR' A
#
# COMPACT_ATOMS: atom_id res chain seq x y z
N MET A 1 -0.93 7.04 14.32
CA MET A 1 -0.47 6.06 13.34
C MET A 1 0.60 6.70 12.48
N ASN A 2 1.81 6.19 12.59
CA ASN A 2 2.96 6.83 11.98
C ASN A 2 3.74 5.81 11.17
N ILE A 3 3.49 5.80 9.87
CA ILE A 3 4.11 4.84 8.97
C ILE A 3 5.18 5.55 8.17
N THR A 4 6.39 4.99 8.18
CA THR A 4 7.51 5.54 7.44
C THR A 4 7.71 4.79 6.13
N GLY A 5 8.41 5.44 5.19
CA GLY A 5 8.75 4.79 3.94
C GLY A 5 9.64 3.57 4.14
N GLU A 6 10.49 3.60 5.16
CA GLU A 6 11.33 2.45 5.49
C GLU A 6 10.49 1.23 5.89
N GLN A 7 9.46 1.47 6.70
CA GLN A 7 8.55 0.39 7.10
C GLN A 7 7.81 -0.17 5.89
N ALA A 8 7.36 0.72 4.99
CA ALA A 8 6.68 0.31 3.77
C ALA A 8 7.61 -0.51 2.87
N LEU A 9 8.85 -0.08 2.74
CA LEU A 9 9.84 -0.80 1.94
C LEU A 9 10.08 -2.21 2.49
N LYS A 10 10.22 -2.33 3.80
CA LYS A 10 10.43 -3.64 4.43
C LYS A 10 9.24 -4.56 4.19
N LEU A 11 8.04 -4.04 4.33
CA LEU A 11 6.84 -4.84 4.09
C LEU A 11 6.74 -5.24 2.63
N ARG A 12 7.00 -4.30 1.72
CA ARG A 12 6.96 -4.58 0.29
C ARG A 12 7.93 -5.69 -0.09
N THR A 13 9.14 -5.62 0.45
CA THR A 13 10.17 -6.63 0.19
C THR A 13 9.72 -7.99 0.70
N ARG A 14 9.12 -8.02 1.88
CA ARG A 14 8.64 -9.27 2.47
C ARG A 14 7.51 -9.88 1.65
N LEU A 15 6.63 -9.03 1.09
CA LEU A 15 5.53 -9.50 0.26
C LEU A 15 5.98 -9.94 -1.14
N GLY A 16 7.19 -9.56 -1.54
CA GLY A 16 7.72 -9.95 -2.83
C GLY A 16 7.09 -9.23 -4.02
N VAL A 17 6.53 -8.05 -3.80
CA VAL A 17 5.91 -7.26 -4.87
C VAL A 17 6.79 -6.08 -5.23
N ASN A 18 6.66 -5.60 -6.47
CA ASN A 18 7.44 -4.46 -6.90
C ASN A 18 6.81 -3.15 -6.42
N GLN A 19 7.55 -2.07 -6.60
CA GLN A 19 7.15 -0.75 -6.13
C GLN A 19 5.82 -0.30 -6.73
N ALA A 20 5.66 -0.49 -8.03
CA ALA A 20 4.43 -0.08 -8.71
C ALA A 20 3.22 -0.85 -8.19
N GLN A 21 3.36 -2.15 -8.00
CA GLN A 21 2.27 -2.99 -7.50
C GLN A 21 1.85 -2.59 -6.09
N PHE A 22 2.85 -2.42 -5.22
CA PHE A 22 2.59 -2.11 -3.82
C PHE A 22 1.86 -0.78 -3.66
N TRP A 23 2.37 0.26 -4.33
CA TRP A 23 1.87 1.61 -4.12
C TRP A 23 0.60 1.90 -4.92
N SER A 24 0.38 1.22 -6.05
CA SER A 24 -0.82 1.43 -6.85
C SER A 24 -2.09 1.05 -6.09
N ILE A 25 -2.01 0.04 -5.24
CA ILE A 25 -3.15 -0.35 -4.38
C ILE A 25 -3.56 0.80 -3.47
N LEU A 26 -2.59 1.62 -3.08
CA LEU A 26 -2.83 2.78 -2.23
C LEU A 26 -3.15 4.05 -3.03
N GLY A 27 -3.32 3.93 -4.34
CA GLY A 27 -3.58 5.08 -5.20
C GLY A 27 -2.37 5.96 -5.42
N VAL A 28 -1.17 5.44 -5.21
CA VAL A 28 0.07 6.20 -5.34
C VAL A 28 0.82 5.72 -6.57
N THR A 29 1.36 6.67 -7.35
CA THR A 29 2.19 6.32 -8.50
C THR A 29 3.50 5.71 -8.05
N GLN A 30 4.18 5.01 -8.98
CA GLN A 30 5.49 4.45 -8.67
C GLN A 30 6.48 5.55 -8.26
N SER A 31 6.43 6.70 -8.94
CA SER A 31 7.31 7.82 -8.59
C SER A 31 7.06 8.32 -7.17
N GLY A 32 5.78 8.45 -6.79
CA GLY A 32 5.42 8.83 -5.43
C GLY A 32 5.87 7.80 -4.41
N GLY A 33 5.65 6.52 -4.71
CA GLY A 33 6.09 5.44 -3.83
C GLY A 33 7.60 5.41 -3.65
N SER A 34 8.33 5.64 -4.73
CA SER A 34 9.79 5.71 -4.67
C SER A 34 10.26 6.82 -3.73
N ARG A 35 9.62 7.97 -3.79
CA ARG A 35 9.96 9.10 -2.92
C ARG A 35 9.68 8.77 -1.46
N TYR A 36 8.55 8.12 -1.18
CA TYR A 36 8.21 7.72 0.19
C TYR A 36 9.24 6.72 0.73
N GLU A 37 9.60 5.74 -0.07
CA GLU A 37 10.60 4.75 0.34
C GLU A 37 11.99 5.38 0.54
N SER A 38 12.23 6.53 -0.10
CA SER A 38 13.48 7.27 0.06
C SER A 38 13.47 8.22 1.25
N GLY A 39 12.37 8.30 1.98
CA GLY A 39 12.32 9.08 3.22
C GLY A 39 11.36 10.24 3.24
N ARG A 40 10.61 10.49 2.14
CA ARG A 40 9.62 11.56 2.14
C ARG A 40 8.43 11.17 3.00
N ASN A 41 7.83 12.14 3.68
CA ASN A 41 6.69 11.90 4.53
C ASN A 41 5.50 11.38 3.72
N ILE A 42 4.83 10.37 4.28
CA ILE A 42 3.64 9.79 3.64
C ILE A 42 2.42 10.58 4.13
N PRO A 43 1.61 11.12 3.21
CA PRO A 43 0.41 11.88 3.61
C PRO A 43 -0.56 11.03 4.43
N ALA A 44 -1.30 11.68 5.31
CA ALA A 44 -2.22 10.98 6.21
C ALA A 44 -3.23 10.08 5.48
N PRO A 45 -3.86 10.51 4.38
CA PRO A 45 -4.79 9.62 3.68
C PRO A 45 -4.13 8.34 3.17
N VAL A 46 -2.89 8.44 2.69
CA VAL A 46 -2.14 7.27 2.21
C VAL A 46 -1.78 6.37 3.38
N GLN A 47 -1.39 6.95 4.52
CA GLN A 47 -1.10 6.17 5.73
C GLN A 47 -2.32 5.38 6.19
N ARG A 48 -3.51 5.98 6.11
CA ARG A 48 -4.75 5.31 6.49
C ARG A 48 -5.03 4.12 5.60
N LEU A 49 -4.88 4.29 4.28
CA LEU A 49 -5.06 3.18 3.34
C LEU A 49 -4.03 2.08 3.57
N TYR A 50 -2.77 2.48 3.79
CA TYR A 50 -1.72 1.53 4.12
C TYR A 50 -2.11 0.69 5.33
N TRP A 51 -2.57 1.35 6.37
CA TRP A 51 -2.93 0.69 7.61
C TRP A 51 -4.09 -0.29 7.40
N LEU A 52 -5.14 0.16 6.71
CA LEU A 52 -6.30 -0.69 6.45
C LEU A 52 -5.95 -1.90 5.60
N ILE A 53 -5.14 -1.71 4.57
CA ILE A 53 -4.87 -2.77 3.60
C ILE A 53 -3.76 -3.69 4.06
N TYR A 54 -2.66 -3.12 4.54
CA TYR A 54 -1.45 -3.89 4.81
C TYR A 54 -1.26 -4.25 6.28
N VAL A 55 -1.71 -3.42 7.21
CA VAL A 55 -1.52 -3.67 8.64
C VAL A 55 -2.70 -4.43 9.22
N ILE A 56 -3.91 -3.93 9.06
CA ILE A 56 -5.11 -4.66 9.50
C ILE A 56 -5.33 -5.88 8.63
N GLY A 57 -4.97 -5.79 7.34
CA GLY A 57 -5.09 -6.91 6.45
C GLY A 57 -6.47 -7.08 5.84
N VAL A 58 -7.19 -5.98 5.66
CA VAL A 58 -8.51 -6.05 5.04
C VAL A 58 -8.44 -6.73 3.68
N ALA A 59 -7.46 -6.31 2.85
CA ALA A 59 -7.28 -6.91 1.54
C ALA A 59 -6.65 -8.30 1.62
N ASP A 60 -5.77 -8.52 2.61
CA ASP A 60 -5.07 -9.79 2.77
C ASP A 60 -6.01 -10.92 3.19
N ASN A 61 -7.14 -10.59 3.78
CA ASN A 61 -8.13 -11.56 4.22
C ASN A 61 -9.06 -11.99 3.08
N LEU A 62 -8.87 -11.43 1.89
CA LEU A 62 -9.70 -11.72 0.73
C LEU A 62 -8.92 -12.50 -0.32
N PRO A 63 -9.57 -13.47 -1.01
CA PRO A 63 -8.93 -14.10 -2.17
C PRO A 63 -8.67 -13.06 -3.26
N PRO A 64 -7.72 -13.31 -4.17
CA PRO A 64 -7.41 -12.34 -5.22
C PRO A 64 -8.63 -11.91 -6.04
N LYS A 65 -9.54 -12.81 -6.32
CA LYS A 65 -10.77 -12.48 -7.06
C LYS A 65 -11.64 -11.50 -6.29
N ASP A 66 -11.68 -11.63 -4.98
CA ASP A 66 -12.45 -10.72 -4.13
C ASP A 66 -11.79 -9.35 -4.03
N MET A 67 -10.48 -9.31 -4.12
CA MET A 67 -9.77 -8.03 -4.17
C MET A 67 -10.14 -7.26 -5.43
N LYS A 68 -10.30 -7.93 -6.55
CA LYS A 68 -10.75 -7.30 -7.79
C LYS A 68 -12.16 -6.75 -7.63
N ALA A 69 -13.04 -7.53 -7.02
CA ALA A 69 -14.42 -7.10 -6.78
C ALA A 69 -14.44 -5.88 -5.86
N LEU A 70 -13.60 -5.88 -4.83
CA LEU A 70 -13.49 -4.76 -3.91
C LEU A 70 -13.01 -3.50 -4.63
N ALA A 71 -12.02 -3.64 -5.48
CA ALA A 71 -11.51 -2.53 -6.27
C ALA A 71 -12.58 -1.99 -7.22
N SER A 72 -13.40 -2.86 -7.79
CA SER A 72 -14.51 -2.45 -8.67
C SER A 72 -15.58 -1.70 -7.89
N ILE A 73 -15.88 -2.14 -6.69
CA ILE A 73 -16.87 -1.50 -5.84
C ILE A 73 -16.43 -0.09 -5.44
N GLY A 74 -15.12 0.09 -5.24
CA GLY A 74 -14.57 1.37 -4.83
C GLY A 74 -14.52 2.43 -5.93
N ARG A 75 -14.96 2.13 -7.10
CA ARG A 75 -14.93 3.06 -8.24
C ARG A 75 -16.18 3.92 -8.35
#